data_1b54acdebf23fcf565e019b71a1c9b82
#
_entry.id   1b54acdebf23fcf565e019b71a1c9b82
#
_cell.length_a   1.000
_cell.length_b   1.000
_cell.length_c   1.000
_cell.angle_alpha   90.00
_cell.angle_beta   90.00
_cell.angle_gamma   90.00
#
_symmetry.space_group_name_H-M   'P 1'
#
loop_
_entity.id
_entity.type
_entity.pdbx_description
1 polymer ?
#
loop_
_entity_poly.entity_id
_entity_poly.type
_entity_poly.pdbx_seq_one_letter_code
_entity_poly.pdbx_strand_id
1 'polypeptide(L)'
;MSLYLIMKLLHVLAAFWFISGVIGWDFTFWQAGKATSVQAVHTLLQVTDFFERYAVIPVSMIVFLFGVIVTLLQRWPLFGFLQGSPSNWLLVSFILFLGVSLAIGPLRLVSRRKERTRATGEALARGTITPELTAALHDKVVVRFRSVELAILVVIIILMVTKPF
;
A
#
# COMPACT_ATOMS: atom_id res chain seq x y z
N MET A 1 20.11 3.71 -25.04
CA MET A 1 19.13 2.92 -24.26
C MET A 1 17.75 3.28 -24.78
N SER A 2 16.88 2.32 -25.12
CA SER A 2 15.54 2.66 -25.66
C SER A 2 14.67 3.27 -24.56
N LEU A 3 13.75 4.17 -24.91
CA LEU A 3 12.80 4.80 -23.99
C LEU A 3 12.04 3.73 -23.15
N TYR A 4 11.68 2.62 -23.79
CA TYR A 4 11.05 1.48 -23.12
C TYR A 4 11.88 0.93 -21.97
N LEU A 5 13.18 0.71 -22.17
CA LEU A 5 14.05 0.18 -21.12
C LEU A 5 14.17 1.14 -19.95
N ILE A 6 14.22 2.45 -20.21
CA ILE A 6 14.24 3.48 -19.16
C ILE A 6 12.95 3.44 -18.37
N MET A 7 11.79 3.47 -19.04
CA MET A 7 10.48 3.45 -18.36
C MET A 7 10.25 2.17 -17.57
N LYS A 8 10.67 1.02 -18.11
CA LYS A 8 10.61 -0.28 -17.42
C LYS A 8 11.48 -0.26 -16.16
N LEU A 9 12.71 0.25 -16.25
CA LEU A 9 13.61 0.38 -15.09
C LEU A 9 12.99 1.26 -14.01
N LEU A 10 12.48 2.43 -14.38
CA LEU A 10 11.82 3.36 -13.45
C LEU A 10 10.59 2.72 -12.80
N HIS A 11 9.77 1.98 -13.56
CA HIS A 11 8.63 1.25 -13.02
C HIS A 11 9.05 0.21 -11.97
N VAL A 12 10.09 -0.58 -12.25
CA VAL A 12 10.61 -1.60 -11.34
C VAL A 12 11.19 -0.95 -10.07
N LEU A 13 11.99 0.11 -10.20
CA LEU A 13 12.54 0.82 -9.04
C LEU A 13 11.45 1.45 -8.18
N ALA A 14 10.44 2.07 -8.80
CA ALA A 14 9.29 2.60 -8.09
C ALA A 14 8.49 1.48 -7.38
N ALA A 15 8.31 0.32 -8.01
CA ALA A 15 7.64 -0.82 -7.41
C ALA A 15 8.41 -1.34 -6.17
N PHE A 16 9.74 -1.44 -6.24
CA PHE A 16 10.56 -1.78 -5.06
C PHE A 16 10.40 -0.77 -3.94
N TRP A 17 10.43 0.52 -4.26
CA TRP A 17 10.23 1.56 -3.25
C TRP A 17 8.84 1.47 -2.62
N PHE A 18 7.79 1.30 -3.42
CA PHE A 18 6.41 1.12 -2.95
C PHE A 18 6.28 -0.08 -2.00
N ILE A 19 6.79 -1.26 -2.40
CA ILE A 19 6.75 -2.48 -1.59
C ILE A 19 7.50 -2.29 -0.26
N SER A 20 8.68 -1.66 -0.30
CA SER A 20 9.45 -1.34 0.91
C SER A 20 8.68 -0.39 1.84
N GLY A 21 7.97 0.58 1.28
CA GLY A 21 7.10 1.49 2.02
C GLY A 21 5.95 0.76 2.72
N VAL A 22 5.28 -0.16 2.02
CA VAL A 22 4.19 -0.98 2.59
C VAL A 22 4.71 -1.87 3.71
N ILE A 23 5.82 -2.57 3.50
CA ILE A 23 6.44 -3.43 4.54
C ILE A 23 6.90 -2.58 5.74
N GLY A 24 7.52 -1.43 5.50
CA GLY A 24 7.95 -0.50 6.55
C GLY A 24 6.78 0.01 7.39
N TRP A 25 5.67 0.35 6.74
CA TRP A 25 4.42 0.73 7.39
C TRP A 25 3.89 -0.40 8.28
N ASP A 26 3.76 -1.60 7.74
CA ASP A 26 3.22 -2.76 8.48
C ASP A 26 4.11 -3.12 9.67
N PHE A 27 5.43 -3.13 9.49
CA PHE A 27 6.38 -3.44 10.55
C PHE A 27 6.32 -2.41 11.69
N THR A 28 6.32 -1.12 11.37
CA THR A 28 6.28 -0.06 12.39
C THR A 28 4.93 -0.02 13.12
N PHE A 29 3.83 -0.27 12.42
CA PHE A 29 2.51 -0.38 13.02
C PHE A 29 2.40 -1.59 13.97
N TRP A 30 2.91 -2.75 13.56
CA TRP A 30 2.97 -3.94 14.41
C TRP A 30 3.83 -3.72 15.67
N GLN A 31 4.97 -3.04 15.54
CA GLN A 31 5.81 -2.68 16.67
C GLN A 31 5.12 -1.69 17.61
N ALA A 32 4.35 -0.74 17.09
CA ALA A 32 3.55 0.17 17.90
C ALA A 32 2.55 -0.58 18.80
N GLY A 33 1.93 -1.66 18.28
CA GLY A 33 1.03 -2.51 19.04
C GLY A 33 1.71 -3.31 20.17
N LYS A 34 3.03 -3.43 20.16
CA LYS A 34 3.84 -4.13 21.18
C LYS A 34 4.55 -3.20 22.15
N ALA A 35 4.57 -1.91 21.87
CA ALA A 35 5.27 -0.94 22.69
C ALA A 35 4.61 -0.78 24.06
N THR A 36 5.44 -0.66 25.10
CA THR A 36 5.01 -0.57 26.51
C THR A 36 4.92 0.85 27.03
N SER A 37 5.41 1.85 26.28
CA SER A 37 5.31 3.26 26.65
C SER A 37 4.56 4.05 25.59
N VAL A 38 3.79 5.04 26.02
CA VAL A 38 3.02 5.94 25.16
C VAL A 38 3.92 6.70 24.19
N GLN A 39 5.11 7.12 24.63
CA GLN A 39 6.07 7.82 23.79
C GLN A 39 6.58 6.93 22.66
N ALA A 40 6.90 5.65 22.95
CA ALA A 40 7.30 4.70 21.91
C ALA A 40 6.18 4.44 20.92
N VAL A 41 4.94 4.26 21.38
CA VAL A 41 3.77 4.14 20.49
C VAL A 41 3.66 5.36 19.58
N HIS A 42 3.73 6.57 20.16
CA HIS A 42 3.62 7.81 19.39
C HIS A 42 4.71 7.92 18.32
N THR A 43 5.97 7.69 18.68
CA THR A 43 7.10 7.74 17.74
C THR A 43 6.92 6.72 16.60
N LEU A 44 6.55 5.47 16.91
CA LEU A 44 6.33 4.43 15.91
C LEU A 44 5.16 4.78 14.98
N LEU A 45 4.09 5.38 15.49
CA LEU A 45 2.97 5.85 14.67
C LEU A 45 3.37 7.03 13.76
N GLN A 46 4.25 7.92 14.22
CA GLN A 46 4.81 8.98 13.36
C GLN A 46 5.63 8.39 12.22
N VAL A 47 6.47 7.36 12.49
CA VAL A 47 7.22 6.65 11.44
C VAL A 47 6.28 5.92 10.48
N THR A 48 5.21 5.31 10.99
CA THR A 48 4.16 4.70 10.17
C THR A 48 3.51 5.72 9.23
N ASP A 49 3.15 6.89 9.74
CA ASP A 49 2.57 7.99 8.95
C ASP A 49 3.56 8.56 7.93
N PHE A 50 4.86 8.57 8.25
CA PHE A 50 5.91 8.93 7.30
C PHE A 50 5.97 7.96 6.11
N PHE A 51 6.00 6.64 6.36
CA PHE A 51 5.95 5.66 5.28
C PHE A 51 4.71 5.81 4.40
N GLU A 52 3.54 5.99 5.01
CA GLU A 52 2.29 6.18 4.28
C GLU A 52 2.35 7.41 3.37
N ARG A 53 2.78 8.55 3.93
CA ARG A 53 2.76 9.84 3.25
C ARG A 53 3.79 9.97 2.15
N TYR A 54 4.99 9.39 2.32
CA TYR A 54 6.13 9.61 1.41
C TYR A 54 6.51 8.38 0.57
N ALA A 55 6.22 7.18 1.04
CA ALA A 55 6.58 5.95 0.34
C ALA A 55 5.37 5.20 -0.25
N VAL A 56 4.22 5.18 0.42
CA VAL A 56 3.07 4.40 -0.08
C VAL A 56 2.22 5.23 -1.04
N ILE A 57 1.63 6.33 -0.57
CA ILE A 57 0.66 7.10 -1.38
C ILE A 57 1.28 7.67 -2.67
N PRO A 58 2.36 8.48 -2.65
CA PRO A 58 2.88 9.08 -3.86
C PRO A 58 3.54 8.05 -4.78
N VAL A 59 4.22 7.05 -4.20
CA VAL A 59 4.94 6.07 -5.01
C VAL A 59 3.99 5.08 -5.68
N SER A 60 2.83 4.77 -5.10
CA SER A 60 1.79 3.98 -5.78
C SER A 60 1.33 4.64 -7.08
N MET A 61 1.16 5.97 -7.09
CA MET A 61 0.80 6.72 -8.29
C MET A 61 1.92 6.69 -9.34
N ILE A 62 3.18 6.78 -8.89
CA ILE A 62 4.36 6.69 -9.78
C ILE A 62 4.47 5.29 -10.40
N VAL A 63 4.29 4.24 -9.61
CA VAL A 63 4.27 2.84 -10.10
C VAL A 63 3.18 2.67 -11.15
N PHE A 64 1.98 3.16 -10.85
CA PHE A 64 0.85 3.11 -11.79
C PHE A 64 1.16 3.83 -13.09
N LEU A 65 1.63 5.07 -13.02
CA LEU A 65 1.94 5.89 -14.20
C LEU A 65 3.00 5.21 -15.08
N PHE A 66 4.12 4.81 -14.52
CA PHE A 66 5.16 4.12 -15.28
C PHE A 66 4.70 2.77 -15.83
N GLY A 67 3.87 2.03 -15.09
CA GLY A 67 3.26 0.79 -15.57
C GLY A 67 2.41 1.00 -16.81
N VAL A 68 1.55 2.02 -16.80
CA VAL A 68 0.73 2.40 -17.97
C VAL A 68 1.62 2.81 -19.15
N ILE A 69 2.64 3.64 -18.93
CA ILE A 69 3.57 4.05 -20.00
C ILE A 69 4.28 2.83 -20.61
N VAL A 70 4.79 1.90 -19.80
CA VAL A 70 5.43 0.67 -20.27
C VAL A 70 4.47 -0.16 -21.12
N THR A 71 3.22 -0.30 -20.68
CA THR A 71 2.16 -1.02 -21.40
C THR A 71 1.88 -0.40 -22.76
N LEU A 72 1.74 0.93 -22.84
CA LEU A 72 1.50 1.65 -24.09
C LEU A 72 2.69 1.53 -25.05
N LEU A 73 3.92 1.66 -24.56
CA LEU A 73 5.12 1.52 -25.39
C LEU A 73 5.27 0.11 -25.98
N GLN A 74 4.81 -0.92 -25.26
CA GLN A 74 4.81 -2.31 -25.73
C GLN A 74 3.57 -2.68 -26.55
N ARG A 75 2.59 -1.78 -26.66
CA ARG A 75 1.29 -2.03 -27.30
C ARG A 75 0.57 -3.25 -26.70
N TRP A 76 0.78 -3.52 -25.41
CA TRP A 76 0.06 -4.59 -24.75
C TRP A 76 -1.41 -4.23 -24.53
N PRO A 77 -2.34 -5.20 -24.62
CA PRO A 77 -3.76 -4.97 -24.44
C PRO A 77 -4.07 -4.73 -22.95
N LEU A 78 -4.14 -3.44 -22.55
CA LEU A 78 -4.41 -3.04 -21.17
C LEU A 78 -5.76 -3.57 -20.66
N PHE A 79 -6.76 -3.58 -21.56
CA PHE A 79 -8.11 -4.03 -21.24
C PHE A 79 -8.41 -5.48 -21.66
N GLY A 80 -7.39 -6.26 -22.02
CA GLY A 80 -7.48 -7.68 -22.29
C GLY A 80 -8.59 -8.05 -23.29
N PHE A 81 -9.57 -8.86 -22.85
CA PHE A 81 -10.67 -9.33 -23.68
C PHE A 81 -11.54 -8.18 -24.26
N LEU A 82 -11.64 -7.03 -23.60
CA LEU A 82 -12.36 -5.86 -24.11
C LEU A 82 -11.71 -5.27 -25.38
N GLN A 83 -10.44 -5.60 -25.62
CA GLN A 83 -9.69 -5.24 -26.82
C GLN A 83 -9.52 -6.43 -27.79
N GLY A 84 -10.29 -7.53 -27.58
CA GLY A 84 -10.20 -8.73 -28.39
C GLY A 84 -8.95 -9.58 -28.17
N SER A 85 -8.21 -9.35 -27.09
CA SER A 85 -7.01 -10.13 -26.75
C SER A 85 -7.37 -11.32 -25.85
N PRO A 86 -6.75 -12.50 -26.03
CA PRO A 86 -6.88 -13.60 -25.09
C PRO A 86 -6.13 -13.34 -23.77
N SER A 87 -5.24 -12.36 -23.75
CA SER A 87 -4.35 -12.07 -22.62
C SER A 87 -4.97 -11.08 -21.63
N ASN A 88 -5.28 -11.51 -20.40
CA ASN A 88 -6.01 -10.74 -19.39
C ASN A 88 -5.20 -10.41 -18.12
N TRP A 89 -3.98 -10.92 -17.97
CA TRP A 89 -3.17 -10.71 -16.75
C TRP A 89 -2.97 -9.24 -16.40
N LEU A 90 -2.86 -8.39 -17.43
CA LEU A 90 -2.66 -6.95 -17.24
C LEU A 90 -3.95 -6.27 -16.73
N LEU A 91 -5.10 -6.62 -17.31
CA LEU A 91 -6.40 -6.13 -16.84
C LEU A 91 -6.67 -6.55 -15.40
N VAL A 92 -6.41 -7.81 -15.05
CA VAL A 92 -6.56 -8.31 -13.68
C VAL A 92 -5.64 -7.55 -12.72
N SER A 93 -4.38 -7.38 -13.06
CA SER A 93 -3.43 -6.61 -12.25
C SER A 93 -3.87 -5.16 -12.06
N PHE A 94 -4.41 -4.54 -13.10
CA PHE A 94 -4.93 -3.17 -13.07
C PHE A 94 -6.15 -3.05 -12.14
N ILE A 95 -7.12 -3.96 -12.25
CA ILE A 95 -8.30 -3.99 -11.38
C ILE A 95 -7.91 -4.22 -9.92
N LEU A 96 -7.01 -5.17 -9.65
CA LEU A 96 -6.53 -5.45 -8.31
C LEU A 96 -5.81 -4.23 -7.72
N PHE A 97 -4.93 -3.59 -8.48
CA PHE A 97 -4.21 -2.41 -8.02
C PHE A 97 -5.15 -1.24 -7.71
N LEU A 98 -6.06 -0.90 -8.64
CA LEU A 98 -7.02 0.19 -8.44
C LEU A 98 -8.03 -0.12 -7.33
N GLY A 99 -8.53 -1.35 -7.27
CA GLY A 99 -9.53 -1.76 -6.28
C GLY A 99 -9.00 -1.63 -4.85
N VAL A 100 -7.77 -2.03 -4.60
CA VAL A 100 -7.18 -1.99 -3.25
C VAL A 100 -6.56 -0.64 -2.94
N SER A 101 -5.73 -0.11 -3.84
CA SER A 101 -4.92 1.08 -3.56
C SER A 101 -5.72 2.38 -3.64
N LEU A 102 -6.74 2.48 -4.49
CA LEU A 102 -7.46 3.73 -4.73
C LEU A 102 -8.91 3.74 -4.23
N ALA A 103 -9.63 2.63 -4.28
CA ALA A 103 -11.07 2.64 -3.99
C ALA A 103 -11.41 2.22 -2.55
N ILE A 104 -10.79 1.17 -2.03
CA ILE A 104 -11.21 0.57 -0.75
C ILE A 104 -10.37 1.09 0.42
N GLY A 105 -9.05 1.23 0.23
CA GLY A 105 -8.11 1.60 1.29
C GLY A 105 -8.37 2.96 1.91
N PRO A 106 -8.31 4.05 1.15
CA PRO A 106 -8.43 5.40 1.68
C PRO A 106 -9.77 5.67 2.36
N LEU A 107 -10.88 5.21 1.77
CA LEU A 107 -12.24 5.49 2.27
C LEU A 107 -12.52 4.87 3.64
N ARG A 108 -12.05 3.65 3.89
CA ARG A 108 -12.28 2.94 5.16
C ARG A 108 -11.26 3.27 6.23
N LEU A 109 -10.02 3.58 5.84
CA LEU A 109 -8.93 3.81 6.80
C LEU A 109 -8.86 5.24 7.31
N VAL A 110 -9.43 6.23 6.61
CA VAL A 110 -9.42 7.64 7.05
C VAL A 110 -10.11 7.84 8.40
N SER A 111 -11.29 7.24 8.60
CA SER A 111 -12.00 7.33 9.88
C SER A 111 -11.21 6.65 11.02
N ARG A 112 -10.66 5.47 10.75
CA ARG A 112 -9.84 4.72 11.71
C ARG A 112 -8.53 5.43 12.05
N ARG A 113 -7.93 6.11 11.08
CA ARG A 113 -6.75 6.96 11.31
C ARG A 113 -7.07 8.12 12.26
N LYS A 114 -8.21 8.80 12.07
CA LYS A 114 -8.66 9.89 12.95
C LYS A 114 -8.88 9.40 14.38
N GLU A 115 -9.56 8.26 14.56
CA GLU A 115 -9.76 7.64 15.87
C GLU A 115 -8.42 7.30 16.55
N ARG A 116 -7.49 6.69 15.82
CA ARG A 116 -6.15 6.38 16.31
C ARG A 116 -5.38 7.64 16.72
N THR A 117 -5.39 8.68 15.91
CA THR A 117 -4.71 9.95 16.21
C THR A 117 -5.27 10.59 17.49
N ARG A 118 -6.62 10.59 17.65
CA ARG A 118 -7.28 11.09 18.85
C ARG A 118 -6.88 10.29 20.09
N ALA A 119 -7.00 8.96 20.02
CA ALA A 119 -6.65 8.07 21.13
C ALA A 119 -5.16 8.21 21.54
N THR A 120 -4.26 8.42 20.56
CA THR A 120 -2.84 8.67 20.85
C THR A 120 -2.64 10.01 21.57
N GLY A 121 -3.33 11.07 21.15
CA GLY A 121 -3.27 12.38 21.83
C GLY A 121 -3.78 12.33 23.27
N GLU A 122 -4.90 11.64 23.50
CA GLU A 122 -5.46 11.44 24.84
C GLU A 122 -4.52 10.61 25.75
N ALA A 123 -3.90 9.56 25.22
CA ALA A 123 -2.94 8.74 25.93
C ALA A 123 -1.66 9.51 26.30
N LEU A 124 -1.16 10.37 25.39
CA LEU A 124 -0.02 11.26 25.65
C LEU A 124 -0.32 12.26 26.78
N ALA A 125 -1.52 12.85 26.79
CA ALA A 125 -1.95 13.79 27.82
C ALA A 125 -2.03 13.11 29.21
N ARG A 126 -2.39 11.82 29.25
CA ARG A 126 -2.45 11.03 30.49
C ARG A 126 -1.11 10.39 30.88
N GLY A 127 -0.14 10.36 29.98
CA GLY A 127 1.16 9.68 30.20
C GLY A 127 1.10 8.15 30.25
N THR A 128 -0.06 7.54 29.91
CA THR A 128 -0.29 6.10 30.01
C THR A 128 -1.01 5.56 28.77
N ILE A 129 -0.77 4.28 28.45
CA ILE A 129 -1.49 3.60 27.37
C ILE A 129 -2.94 3.39 27.81
N THR A 130 -3.88 3.98 27.07
CA THR A 130 -5.31 3.88 27.34
C THR A 130 -5.94 2.66 26.65
N PRO A 131 -7.07 2.12 27.15
CA PRO A 131 -7.81 1.04 26.48
C PRO A 131 -8.22 1.41 25.06
N GLU A 132 -8.58 2.68 24.82
CA GLU A 132 -8.96 3.21 23.50
C GLU A 132 -7.79 3.16 22.51
N LEU A 133 -6.58 3.54 22.95
CA LEU A 133 -5.38 3.43 22.14
C LEU A 133 -5.06 1.97 21.83
N THR A 134 -5.15 1.09 22.82
CA THR A 134 -4.94 -0.36 22.64
C THR A 134 -5.94 -0.94 21.63
N ALA A 135 -7.22 -0.60 21.73
CA ALA A 135 -8.24 -1.01 20.78
C ALA A 135 -7.95 -0.51 19.35
N ALA A 136 -7.51 0.75 19.21
CA ALA A 136 -7.17 1.33 17.90
C ALA A 136 -5.92 0.68 17.27
N LEU A 137 -4.93 0.24 18.06
CA LEU A 137 -3.74 -0.47 17.58
C LEU A 137 -4.05 -1.92 17.17
N HIS A 138 -5.05 -2.55 17.79
CA HIS A 138 -5.47 -3.93 17.49
C HIS A 138 -6.77 -4.00 16.66
N ASP A 139 -7.10 -2.95 15.92
CA ASP A 139 -8.31 -2.93 15.07
C ASP A 139 -8.22 -4.01 13.99
N LYS A 140 -9.10 -5.02 14.12
CA LYS A 140 -9.17 -6.17 13.21
C LYS A 140 -9.46 -5.77 11.76
N VAL A 141 -10.14 -4.65 11.54
CA VAL A 141 -10.43 -4.14 10.19
C VAL A 141 -9.14 -3.65 9.55
N VAL A 142 -8.32 -2.88 10.27
CA VAL A 142 -7.02 -2.40 9.77
C VAL A 142 -6.09 -3.57 9.48
N VAL A 143 -5.96 -4.52 10.42
CA VAL A 143 -5.08 -5.70 10.25
C VAL A 143 -5.51 -6.55 9.06
N ARG A 144 -6.81 -6.88 8.93
CA ARG A 144 -7.34 -7.65 7.79
C ARG A 144 -7.10 -6.94 6.46
N PHE A 145 -7.38 -5.64 6.42
CA PHE A 145 -7.19 -4.87 5.21
C PHE A 145 -5.75 -4.93 4.73
N ARG A 146 -4.79 -4.73 5.64
CA ARG A 146 -3.36 -4.81 5.33
C ARG A 146 -2.91 -6.20 4.87
N SER A 147 -3.40 -7.26 5.51
CA SER A 147 -3.11 -8.62 5.07
C SER A 147 -3.63 -8.90 3.65
N VAL A 148 -4.82 -8.40 3.32
CA VAL A 148 -5.39 -8.51 1.97
C VAL A 148 -4.58 -7.69 0.97
N GLU A 149 -4.18 -6.47 1.32
CA GLU A 149 -3.34 -5.60 0.48
C GLU A 149 -2.01 -6.28 0.15
N LEU A 150 -1.31 -6.83 1.14
CA LEU A 150 -0.06 -7.58 0.92
C LEU A 150 -0.27 -8.81 0.03
N ALA A 151 -1.33 -9.59 0.27
CA ALA A 151 -1.65 -10.76 -0.55
C ALA A 151 -1.91 -10.36 -2.02
N ILE A 152 -2.65 -9.28 -2.24
CA ILE A 152 -2.93 -8.76 -3.59
C ILE A 152 -1.65 -8.24 -4.26
N LEU A 153 -0.76 -7.56 -3.54
CA LEU A 153 0.54 -7.15 -4.08
C LEU A 153 1.36 -8.35 -4.55
N VAL A 154 1.39 -9.43 -3.77
CA VAL A 154 2.06 -10.67 -4.17
C VAL A 154 1.44 -11.25 -5.45
N VAL A 155 0.11 -11.29 -5.54
CA VAL A 155 -0.59 -11.75 -6.74
C VAL A 155 -0.23 -10.88 -7.96
N ILE A 156 -0.22 -9.55 -7.82
CA ILE A 156 0.16 -8.64 -8.90
C ILE A 156 1.60 -8.91 -9.36
N ILE A 157 2.54 -9.11 -8.44
CA ILE A 157 3.93 -9.44 -8.78
C ILE A 157 3.99 -10.76 -9.58
N ILE A 158 3.28 -11.80 -9.13
CA ILE A 158 3.22 -13.08 -9.85
C ILE A 158 2.67 -12.87 -11.27
N LEU A 159 1.55 -12.15 -11.43
CA LEU A 159 0.96 -11.87 -12.73
C LEU A 159 1.92 -11.12 -13.66
N MET A 160 2.66 -10.13 -13.12
CA MET A 160 3.62 -9.33 -13.89
C MET A 160 4.85 -10.14 -14.33
N VAL A 161 5.27 -11.13 -13.54
CA VAL A 161 6.42 -11.99 -13.86
C VAL A 161 6.03 -13.14 -14.78
N THR A 162 4.95 -13.84 -14.47
CA THR A 162 4.56 -15.08 -15.18
C THR A 162 3.73 -14.82 -16.44
N LYS A 163 2.96 -13.73 -16.48
CA LYS A 163 2.05 -13.37 -17.59
C LYS A 163 1.21 -14.57 -18.06
N PRO A 164 0.42 -15.20 -17.17
CA PRO A 164 -0.09 -16.56 -17.34
C PRO A 164 -1.21 -16.71 -18.39
N PHE A 165 -1.93 -15.63 -18.78
CA PHE A 165 -3.07 -15.65 -19.72
C PHE A 165 -3.29 -14.32 -20.40
#